data_fa6267cc6bf84172dd04f5cab0bfd0e3
#
_entry.id   fa6267cc6bf84172dd04f5cab0bfd0e3
#
_cell.length_a   1.000
_cell.length_b   1.000
_cell.length_c   1.000
_cell.angle_alpha   90.00
_cell.angle_beta   90.00
_cell.angle_gamma   90.00
#
_symmetry.space_group_name_H-M   'P 1'
#
loop_
_entity.id
_entity.type
_entity.pdbx_description
1 polymer ?
#
loop_
_entity_poly.entity_id
_entity_poly.type
_entity_poly.pdbx_seq_one_letter_code
_entity_poly.pdbx_strand_id
1 'polypeptide(L)'
;RLPYAATKWAVIGMVKSLANELGPRGIRVNALLPGIVEGERQNRVIEAKAKVKNISFDDMKNEILSGASLNRFVTHEDLAEQAHFLCSPLGRNISGQAVSVCGNIEKSG
;
A
#
# COMPACT_ATOMS: atom_id res chain seq x y z
N ARG A 1 -13.98 -4.15 8.21
CA ARG A 1 -12.72 -4.60 7.59
C ARG A 1 -12.89 -5.74 6.60
N LEU A 2 -13.99 -6.50 6.69
CA LEU A 2 -14.20 -7.60 5.75
C LEU A 2 -14.26 -7.14 4.28
N PRO A 3 -14.99 -6.07 3.91
CA PRO A 3 -14.97 -5.60 2.52
C PRO A 3 -13.59 -5.21 2.03
N TYR A 4 -12.80 -4.57 2.89
CA TYR A 4 -11.42 -4.19 2.55
C TYR A 4 -10.56 -5.43 2.30
N ALA A 5 -10.61 -6.40 3.20
CA ALA A 5 -9.84 -7.63 3.08
C ALA A 5 -10.23 -8.41 1.82
N ALA A 6 -11.53 -8.53 1.55
CA ALA A 6 -12.03 -9.22 0.37
C ALA A 6 -11.55 -8.54 -0.91
N THR A 7 -11.61 -7.22 -0.97
CA THR A 7 -11.15 -6.44 -2.12
C THR A 7 -9.65 -6.59 -2.33
N LYS A 8 -8.88 -6.53 -1.26
CA LYS A 8 -7.42 -6.70 -1.32
C LYS A 8 -7.04 -8.05 -1.90
N TRP A 9 -7.64 -9.13 -1.39
CA TRP A 9 -7.34 -10.47 -1.88
C TRP A 9 -7.84 -10.71 -3.31
N ALA A 10 -8.94 -10.06 -3.69
CA ALA A 10 -9.43 -10.09 -5.06
C ALA A 10 -8.40 -9.48 -6.02
N VAL A 11 -7.82 -8.34 -5.66
CA VAL A 11 -6.77 -7.69 -6.47
C VAL A 11 -5.55 -8.61 -6.61
N ILE A 12 -5.11 -9.22 -5.51
CA ILE A 12 -3.97 -10.15 -5.54
C ILE A 12 -4.27 -11.34 -6.47
N GLY A 13 -5.47 -11.90 -6.37
CA GLY A 13 -5.89 -12.99 -7.23
C GLY A 13 -5.93 -12.61 -8.70
N MET A 14 -6.45 -11.41 -9.01
CA MET A 14 -6.49 -10.89 -10.38
C MET A 14 -5.08 -10.73 -10.95
N VAL A 15 -4.16 -10.18 -10.17
CA VAL A 15 -2.78 -9.97 -10.60
C VAL A 15 -2.13 -11.29 -10.94
N LYS A 16 -2.29 -12.29 -10.10
CA LYS A 16 -1.70 -13.62 -10.35
C LYS A 16 -2.30 -14.26 -11.59
N SER A 17 -3.59 -14.16 -11.75
CA SER A 17 -4.30 -14.71 -12.91
C SER A 17 -3.86 -14.04 -14.21
N LEU A 18 -3.82 -12.70 -14.22
CA LEU A 18 -3.38 -11.94 -15.38
C LEU A 18 -1.90 -12.18 -15.69
N ALA A 19 -1.07 -12.30 -14.68
CA ALA A 19 0.34 -12.60 -14.87
C ALA A 19 0.54 -13.94 -15.56
N ASN A 20 -0.23 -14.95 -15.17
CA ASN A 20 -0.20 -16.26 -15.82
C ASN A 20 -0.68 -16.20 -17.27
N GLU A 21 -1.77 -15.49 -17.49
CA GLU A 21 -2.39 -15.40 -18.82
C GLU A 21 -1.52 -14.62 -19.79
N LEU A 22 -0.94 -13.53 -19.35
CA LEU A 22 -0.19 -12.60 -20.21
C LEU A 22 1.31 -12.89 -20.25
N GLY A 23 1.82 -13.71 -19.34
CA GLY A 23 3.24 -14.06 -19.28
C GLY A 23 3.80 -14.59 -20.59
N PRO A 24 3.12 -15.53 -21.31
CA PRO A 24 3.60 -16.02 -22.58
C PRO A 24 3.79 -14.94 -23.65
N ARG A 25 3.13 -13.78 -23.47
CA ARG A 25 3.26 -12.62 -24.36
C ARG A 25 4.36 -11.66 -23.92
N GLY A 26 5.09 -12.00 -22.86
CA GLY A 26 6.13 -11.13 -22.31
C GLY A 26 5.61 -9.97 -21.47
N ILE A 27 4.36 -10.05 -21.02
CA ILE A 27 3.75 -8.99 -20.20
C ILE A 27 3.80 -9.40 -18.74
N ARG A 28 4.33 -8.53 -17.91
CA ARG A 28 4.38 -8.71 -16.46
C ARG A 28 3.26 -7.92 -15.81
N VAL A 29 2.69 -8.47 -14.75
CA VAL A 29 1.60 -7.84 -14.01
C VAL A 29 1.90 -7.95 -12.53
N ASN A 30 2.00 -6.82 -11.87
CA ASN A 30 2.26 -6.74 -10.44
C ASN A 30 1.32 -5.72 -9.80
N ALA A 31 1.16 -5.80 -8.50
CA ALA A 31 0.37 -4.84 -7.73
C ALA A 31 1.24 -4.16 -6.69
N LEU A 32 0.97 -2.89 -6.44
CA LEU A 32 1.52 -2.16 -5.29
C LEU A 32 0.42 -2.02 -4.26
N LEU A 33 0.74 -2.32 -3.01
CA LEU A 33 -0.18 -2.20 -1.89
C LEU A 33 0.37 -1.12 -0.95
N PRO A 34 -0.11 0.14 -1.08
CA PRO A 34 0.39 1.23 -0.24
C PRO A 34 -0.11 1.12 1.19
N GLY A 35 0.69 1.63 2.12
CA GLY A 35 0.26 1.83 3.49
C GLY A 35 -0.39 3.19 3.68
N ILE A 36 -0.07 3.85 4.79
CA ILE A 36 -0.58 5.18 5.09
C ILE A 36 0.26 6.21 4.34
N VAL A 37 -0.31 6.76 3.27
CA VAL A 37 0.40 7.72 2.40
C VAL A 37 0.23 9.11 2.97
N GLU A 38 1.35 9.84 3.13
CA GLU A 38 1.31 11.24 3.58
C GLU A 38 0.62 12.14 2.55
N GLY A 39 0.08 13.26 3.01
CA GLY A 39 -0.53 14.26 2.15
C GLY A 39 -1.75 14.90 2.78
N GLU A 40 -2.36 15.84 2.07
CA GLU A 40 -3.52 16.59 2.56
C GLU A 40 -4.70 15.71 2.94
N ARG A 41 -4.97 14.71 2.11
CA ARG A 41 -6.09 13.78 2.40
C ARG A 41 -5.87 13.09 3.73
N GLN A 42 -4.67 12.61 3.98
CA GLN A 42 -4.35 11.93 5.23
C GLN A 42 -4.42 12.90 6.40
N ASN A 43 -3.95 14.14 6.22
CA ASN A 43 -4.04 15.16 7.24
C ASN A 43 -5.50 15.43 7.63
N ARG A 44 -6.41 15.48 6.67
CA ARG A 44 -7.84 15.66 6.95
C ARG A 44 -8.42 14.48 7.72
N VAL A 45 -8.00 13.27 7.40
CA VAL A 45 -8.43 12.07 8.13
C VAL A 45 -7.95 12.14 9.58
N ILE A 46 -6.69 12.52 9.79
CA ILE A 46 -6.11 12.66 11.15
C ILE A 46 -6.88 13.72 11.94
N GLU A 47 -7.14 14.89 11.34
CA GLU A 47 -7.89 15.96 11.98
C GLU A 47 -9.28 15.50 12.41
N ALA A 48 -10.00 14.82 11.52
CA ALA A 48 -11.34 14.34 11.82
C ALA A 48 -11.34 13.34 12.98
N LYS A 49 -10.42 12.40 12.97
CA LYS A 49 -10.29 11.40 14.04
C LYS A 49 -9.87 12.02 15.36
N ALA A 50 -8.97 13.02 15.30
CA ALA A 50 -8.53 13.73 16.49
C ALA A 50 -9.70 14.45 17.19
N LYS A 51 -10.58 15.06 16.40
CA LYS A 51 -11.78 15.74 16.93
C LYS A 51 -12.72 14.75 17.60
N VAL A 52 -12.97 13.62 16.97
CA VAL A 52 -13.86 12.58 17.54
C VAL A 52 -13.32 12.07 18.88
N LYS A 53 -12.01 11.85 18.95
CA LYS A 53 -11.36 11.35 20.17
C LYS A 53 -11.03 12.45 21.18
N ASN A 54 -11.20 13.70 20.81
CA ASN A 54 -10.85 14.85 21.64
C ASN A 54 -9.38 14.84 22.08
N ILE A 55 -8.50 14.58 21.13
CA ILE A 55 -7.04 14.59 21.32
C ILE A 55 -6.41 15.52 20.29
N SER A 56 -5.12 15.84 20.46
CA SER A 56 -4.41 16.70 19.53
C SER A 56 -4.17 15.99 18.20
N PHE A 57 -3.90 16.78 17.15
CA PHE A 57 -3.51 16.25 15.84
C PHE A 57 -2.27 15.35 15.97
N ASP A 58 -1.25 15.82 16.69
CA ASP A 58 -0.01 15.07 16.85
C ASP A 58 -0.22 13.75 17.59
N ASP A 59 -1.04 13.74 18.62
CA ASP A 59 -1.36 12.51 19.34
C ASP A 59 -2.09 11.52 18.44
N MET A 60 -3.04 12.00 17.63
CA MET A 60 -3.76 11.15 16.72
C MET A 60 -2.84 10.60 15.61
N LYS A 61 -1.97 11.45 15.08
CA LYS A 61 -0.97 11.05 14.09
C LYS A 61 -0.06 9.94 14.64
N ASN A 62 0.44 10.11 15.85
CA ASN A 62 1.29 9.13 16.50
C ASN A 62 0.56 7.81 16.72
N GLU A 63 -0.70 7.88 17.12
CA GLU A 63 -1.53 6.69 17.32
C GLU A 63 -1.72 5.92 16.01
N ILE A 64 -1.99 6.63 14.92
CA ILE A 64 -2.13 6.00 13.60
C ILE A 64 -0.81 5.38 13.14
N LEU A 65 0.29 6.11 13.27
CA LEU A 65 1.60 5.63 12.84
C LEU A 65 2.10 4.45 13.68
N SER A 66 1.66 4.34 14.92
CA SER A 66 2.04 3.21 15.77
C SER A 66 1.57 1.87 15.22
N GLY A 67 0.61 1.88 14.30
CA GLY A 67 0.16 0.67 13.61
C GLY A 67 1.18 0.13 12.60
N ALA A 68 2.12 0.95 12.16
CA ALA A 68 3.19 0.53 11.25
C ALA A 68 4.47 0.32 12.06
N SER A 69 5.14 -0.81 11.90
CA SER A 69 6.33 -1.10 12.69
C SER A 69 7.47 -0.12 12.43
N LEU A 70 7.56 0.43 11.21
CA LEU A 70 8.53 1.47 10.90
C LEU A 70 8.11 2.85 11.40
N ASN A 71 6.88 2.97 11.90
CA ASN A 71 6.35 4.16 12.55
C ASN A 71 6.50 5.43 11.71
N ARG A 72 6.17 5.35 10.43
CA ARG A 72 6.25 6.48 9.51
C ARG A 72 5.29 6.34 8.35
N PHE A 73 4.97 7.46 7.73
CA PHE A 73 4.17 7.49 6.52
C PHE A 73 4.95 6.94 5.33
N VAL A 74 4.19 6.46 4.36
CA VAL A 74 4.70 6.18 3.01
C VAL A 74 4.62 7.48 2.21
N THR A 75 5.67 7.80 1.47
CA THR A 75 5.69 8.98 0.62
C THR A 75 5.24 8.63 -0.80
N HIS A 76 4.85 9.66 -1.56
CA HIS A 76 4.56 9.48 -2.98
C HIS A 76 5.80 8.97 -3.73
N GLU A 77 6.97 9.44 -3.33
CA GLU A 77 8.25 9.02 -3.91
C GLU A 77 8.52 7.54 -3.66
N ASP A 78 8.21 7.05 -2.46
CA ASP A 78 8.35 5.61 -2.16
C ASP A 78 7.58 4.75 -3.15
N LEU A 79 6.35 5.15 -3.44
CA LEU A 79 5.49 4.41 -4.38
C LEU A 79 6.00 4.54 -5.81
N ALA A 80 6.38 5.75 -6.22
CA ALA A 80 6.90 6.00 -7.57
C ALA A 80 8.18 5.23 -7.83
N GLU A 81 9.09 5.20 -6.87
CA GLU A 81 10.36 4.48 -6.99
C GLU A 81 10.13 2.98 -7.09
N GLN A 82 9.22 2.43 -6.32
CA GLN A 82 8.92 1.01 -6.40
C GLN A 82 8.26 0.66 -7.74
N ALA A 83 7.33 1.49 -8.22
CA ALA A 83 6.72 1.29 -9.54
C ALA A 83 7.78 1.33 -10.64
N HIS A 84 8.68 2.29 -10.56
CA HIS A 84 9.77 2.43 -11.52
C HIS A 84 10.68 1.19 -11.52
N PHE A 85 11.04 0.71 -10.34
CA PHE A 85 11.85 -0.50 -10.21
C PHE A 85 11.18 -1.70 -10.88
N LEU A 86 9.90 -1.92 -10.60
CA LEU A 86 9.16 -3.05 -11.17
C LEU A 86 9.06 -2.96 -12.68
N CYS A 87 8.94 -1.75 -13.23
CA CYS A 87 8.85 -1.53 -14.67
C CYS A 87 10.21 -1.51 -15.36
N SER A 88 11.31 -1.43 -14.62
CA SER A 88 12.66 -1.36 -15.16
C SER A 88 13.18 -2.76 -15.51
N PRO A 89 14.32 -2.83 -16.25
CA PRO A 89 14.97 -4.11 -16.49
C PRO A 89 15.36 -4.87 -15.23
N LEU A 90 15.53 -4.17 -14.09
CA LEU A 90 15.83 -4.81 -12.81
C LEU A 90 14.67 -5.67 -12.31
N GLY A 91 13.45 -5.34 -12.73
CA GLY A 91 12.26 -6.09 -12.37
C GLY A 91 11.85 -7.15 -13.40
N ARG A 92 12.67 -7.44 -14.39
CA ARG A 92 12.29 -8.29 -15.52
C ARG A 92 11.79 -9.68 -15.19
N ASN A 93 12.16 -10.20 -14.03
CA ASN A 93 11.72 -11.52 -13.58
C ASN A 93 10.70 -11.46 -12.45
N ILE A 94 10.12 -10.29 -12.21
CA ILE A 94 9.10 -10.10 -11.18
C ILE A 94 7.74 -9.97 -11.86
N SER A 95 6.87 -10.94 -11.64
CA SER A 95 5.51 -10.91 -12.17
C SER A 95 4.59 -11.70 -11.23
N GLY A 96 3.33 -11.31 -11.19
CA GLY A 96 2.34 -11.96 -10.35
C GLY A 96 2.51 -11.65 -8.87
N GLN A 97 3.21 -10.57 -8.53
CA GLN A 97 3.52 -10.24 -7.15
C GLN A 97 2.70 -9.07 -6.65
N ALA A 98 2.36 -9.12 -5.38
CA ALA A 98 1.77 -8.00 -4.66
C ALA A 98 2.82 -7.48 -3.69
N VAL A 99 3.32 -6.28 -3.97
CA VAL A 99 4.42 -5.68 -3.21
C VAL A 99 3.86 -4.63 -2.26
N SER A 100 4.00 -4.85 -0.98
CA SER A 100 3.56 -3.90 0.03
C SER A 100 4.61 -2.83 0.25
N VAL A 101 4.18 -1.57 0.18
CA VAL A 101 5.00 -0.40 0.51
C VAL A 101 4.26 0.31 1.63
N CYS A 102 4.45 -0.15 2.86
CA CYS A 102 3.53 0.18 3.93
C CYS A 102 4.19 0.40 5.30
N GLY A 103 5.50 0.35 5.37
CA GLY A 103 6.18 0.45 6.67
C GLY A 103 5.80 -0.67 7.64
N ASN A 104 5.34 -1.78 7.09
CA ASN A 104 4.88 -2.94 7.85
C ASN A 104 3.64 -2.64 8.70
N ILE A 105 2.63 -2.02 8.09
CA ILE A 105 1.32 -1.85 8.71
C ILE A 105 0.38 -2.98 8.33
N GLU A 106 0.73 -3.73 7.29
CA GLU A 106 -0.15 -4.74 6.73
C GLU A 106 -0.37 -5.89 7.71
N LYS A 107 -1.62 -6.18 7.97
CA LYS A 107 -2.04 -7.31 8.77
C LYS A 107 -2.76 -8.31 7.87
N SER A 108 -2.69 -9.57 8.23
CA SER A 108 -3.37 -10.61 7.47
C SER A 108 -4.88 -10.32 7.40
N GLY A 109 -5.36 -10.22 6.22
CA GLY A 109 -6.77 -9.88 5.99
C GLY A 109 -7.05 -8.39 6.20
#